data_64719d71bf1aac1a67734959b461fa9d
#
_entry.id   64719d71bf1aac1a67734959b461fa9d
#
_cell.length_a   1.000
_cell.length_b   1.000
_cell.length_c   1.000
_cell.angle_alpha   90.00
_cell.angle_beta   90.00
_cell.angle_gamma   90.00
#
_symmetry.space_group_name_H-M   'P 1'
#
loop_
_entity.id
_entity.type
_entity.pdbx_description
1 polymer ?
#
loop_
_entity_poly.entity_id
_entity_poly.type
_entity_poly.pdbx_seq_one_letter_code
_entity_poly.pdbx_strand_id
1 'polypeptide(L)'
;MLLALDVGNTNTVLGLYGLEGDNPGPAIVSADNGSGEGSANPRLAAHWRVTTHRARTVDEYGVLFVNLFEMHGISTSVVTHIIIASVVPPVDSTLRQVCEKYFHVDPMFVEPGIKTGMPMLVDNPTELGADRLADCVAAYARYGGPCIVVDFGTATKFEVISARGEYLGGAISPGLGISADALFSHAARLTRVDIKRPSKVIGTNTIGHLQSGIFFGYIGLVDGILERILGELGAGTQPHIVATGGLARMIAADSRFIQDIDEMLTLEGLRILFERNRNARPRGRAQEARSSGQGARTEARVGERQG
;
A
#
# COMPACT_ATOMS: atom_id res chain seq x y z
N MET A 1 -13.30 -13.29 8.55
CA MET A 1 -12.07 -12.46 8.63
C MET A 1 -11.95 -11.56 7.40
N LEU A 2 -11.19 -10.48 7.48
CA LEU A 2 -10.86 -9.58 6.36
C LEU A 2 -9.50 -9.95 5.76
N LEU A 3 -9.43 -10.12 4.45
CA LEU A 3 -8.19 -10.19 3.70
C LEU A 3 -7.91 -8.81 3.07
N ALA A 4 -6.83 -8.17 3.46
CA ALA A 4 -6.36 -6.91 2.90
C ALA A 4 -5.20 -7.18 1.92
N LEU A 5 -5.26 -6.60 0.71
CA LEU A 5 -4.23 -6.70 -0.31
C LEU A 5 -3.69 -5.31 -0.64
N ASP A 6 -2.38 -5.13 -0.47
CA ASP A 6 -1.64 -3.99 -1.02
C ASP A 6 -0.89 -4.44 -2.27
N VAL A 7 -1.28 -3.92 -3.43
CA VAL A 7 -0.78 -4.35 -4.75
C VAL A 7 0.11 -3.26 -5.34
N GLY A 8 1.39 -3.35 -5.00
CA GLY A 8 2.43 -2.49 -5.54
C GLY A 8 3.03 -3.02 -6.86
N ASN A 9 3.82 -2.17 -7.54
CA ASN A 9 4.47 -2.55 -8.82
C ASN A 9 5.46 -3.70 -8.70
N THR A 10 6.09 -3.88 -7.55
CA THR A 10 7.10 -4.93 -7.31
C THR A 10 6.55 -6.08 -6.48
N ASN A 11 5.82 -5.78 -5.42
CA ASN A 11 5.30 -6.76 -4.47
C ASN A 11 3.81 -6.55 -4.22
N THR A 12 3.12 -7.65 -3.99
CA THR A 12 1.77 -7.69 -3.41
C THR A 12 1.89 -8.21 -1.98
N VAL A 13 1.38 -7.45 -1.02
CA VAL A 13 1.36 -7.82 0.41
C VAL A 13 -0.07 -8.17 0.80
N LEU A 14 -0.24 -9.31 1.45
CA LEU A 14 -1.51 -9.80 1.94
C LEU A 14 -1.50 -9.75 3.47
N GLY A 15 -2.61 -9.31 4.07
CA GLY A 15 -2.81 -9.34 5.53
C GLY A 15 -4.18 -9.90 5.87
N LEU A 16 -4.23 -10.89 6.77
CA LEU A 16 -5.47 -11.48 7.24
C LEU A 16 -5.80 -10.95 8.64
N TYR A 17 -6.94 -10.29 8.77
CA TYR A 17 -7.38 -9.63 10.00
C TYR A 17 -8.65 -10.27 10.60
N GLY A 18 -8.68 -10.39 11.93
CA GLY A 18 -9.92 -10.61 12.66
C GLY A 18 -10.80 -9.35 12.64
N LEU A 19 -12.09 -9.50 12.38
CA LEU A 19 -13.08 -8.42 12.51
C LEU A 19 -13.69 -8.39 13.91
N GLU A 20 -14.23 -7.24 14.30
CA GLU A 20 -15.00 -7.14 15.56
C GLU A 20 -16.22 -8.05 15.50
N GLY A 21 -16.34 -8.96 16.50
CA GLY A 21 -17.38 -9.98 16.56
C GLY A 21 -16.95 -11.35 16.04
N ASP A 22 -15.83 -11.45 15.33
CA ASP A 22 -15.24 -12.74 15.03
C ASP A 22 -14.57 -13.28 16.31
N ASN A 23 -14.84 -14.55 16.64
CA ASN A 23 -14.06 -15.23 17.67
C ASN A 23 -12.64 -15.37 17.11
N PRO A 24 -11.61 -14.69 17.65
CA PRO A 24 -10.27 -14.87 17.12
C PRO A 24 -9.89 -16.32 17.39
N GLY A 25 -9.86 -17.13 16.33
CA GLY A 25 -9.19 -18.42 16.38
C GLY A 25 -7.77 -18.23 16.93
N PRO A 26 -7.08 -19.29 17.37
CA PRO A 26 -5.76 -19.14 17.97
C PRO A 26 -4.91 -18.28 17.05
N ALA A 27 -4.30 -17.24 17.63
CA ALA A 27 -3.41 -16.33 16.91
C ALA A 27 -2.34 -17.20 16.23
N ILE A 28 -2.41 -17.29 14.90
CA ILE A 28 -1.42 -18.01 14.10
C ILE A 28 -0.25 -17.04 13.97
N VAL A 29 0.65 -17.11 14.95
CA VAL A 29 1.88 -16.33 14.99
C VAL A 29 2.69 -16.73 13.76
N SER A 30 2.91 -15.79 12.84
CA SER A 30 3.86 -15.99 11.74
C SER A 30 5.23 -16.31 12.33
N ALA A 31 5.87 -17.37 11.81
CA ALA A 31 7.16 -17.91 12.28
C ALA A 31 8.37 -16.98 12.02
N ASP A 32 8.14 -15.73 11.69
CA ASP A 32 9.20 -14.73 11.46
C ASP A 32 9.24 -13.72 12.62
N ASN A 33 9.56 -14.25 13.82
CA ASN A 33 9.93 -13.46 14.97
C ASN A 33 11.34 -12.89 14.80
N GLY A 34 11.53 -11.99 13.83
CA GLY A 34 12.61 -11.03 13.88
C GLY A 34 12.36 -10.15 15.10
N SER A 35 13.22 -10.30 16.12
CA SER A 35 13.28 -9.54 17.36
C SER A 35 13.21 -8.04 17.12
N GLY A 36 12.01 -7.48 17.14
CA GLY A 36 11.74 -6.06 17.14
C GLY A 36 10.42 -5.86 17.86
N GLU A 37 10.45 -5.18 19.00
CA GLU A 37 9.28 -4.74 19.77
C GLU A 37 8.45 -3.68 19.00
N GLY A 38 8.08 -4.00 17.77
CA GLY A 38 7.06 -3.26 17.03
C GLY A 38 5.69 -3.73 17.52
N SER A 39 4.90 -2.83 18.08
CA SER A 39 3.54 -3.04 18.59
C SER A 39 2.76 -3.98 17.67
N ALA A 40 2.64 -5.25 18.07
CA ALA A 40 1.87 -6.25 17.35
C ALA A 40 0.43 -5.75 17.24
N ASN A 41 -0.10 -5.60 16.02
CA ASN A 41 -1.52 -5.35 15.84
C ASN A 41 -2.28 -6.60 16.26
N PRO A 42 -3.04 -6.58 17.36
CA PRO A 42 -3.67 -7.78 17.92
C PRO A 42 -4.71 -8.43 16.99
N ARG A 43 -5.06 -7.75 15.88
CA ARG A 43 -6.04 -8.24 14.91
C ARG A 43 -5.40 -8.87 13.66
N LEU A 44 -4.10 -8.70 13.41
CA LEU A 44 -3.40 -9.30 12.28
C LEU A 44 -3.07 -10.77 12.60
N ALA A 45 -3.78 -11.70 11.96
CA ALA A 45 -3.64 -13.15 12.18
C ALA A 45 -2.48 -13.74 11.36
N ALA A 46 -2.28 -13.27 10.13
CA ALA A 46 -1.21 -13.70 9.24
C ALA A 46 -0.93 -12.64 8.19
N HIS A 47 0.29 -12.64 7.63
CA HIS A 47 0.62 -11.80 6.47
C HIS A 47 1.61 -12.52 5.54
N TRP A 48 1.57 -12.16 4.27
CA TRP A 48 2.43 -12.72 3.23
C TRP A 48 2.85 -11.64 2.25
N ARG A 49 4.01 -11.84 1.63
CA ARG A 49 4.52 -10.99 0.57
C ARG A 49 4.87 -11.84 -0.64
N VAL A 50 4.33 -11.48 -1.79
CA VAL A 50 4.60 -12.14 -3.06
C VAL A 50 5.02 -11.12 -4.11
N THR A 51 5.74 -11.54 -5.14
CA THR A 51 6.08 -10.66 -6.26
C THR A 51 4.82 -10.38 -7.09
N THR A 52 4.58 -9.12 -7.40
CA THR A 52 3.53 -8.72 -8.35
C THR A 52 3.95 -9.10 -9.77
N HIS A 53 3.15 -9.92 -10.42
CA HIS A 53 3.43 -10.40 -11.77
C HIS A 53 2.27 -10.08 -12.70
N ARG A 54 2.46 -9.08 -13.60
CA ARG A 54 1.38 -8.57 -14.46
C ARG A 54 0.83 -9.58 -15.46
N ALA A 55 1.64 -10.59 -15.83
CA ALA A 55 1.26 -11.62 -16.78
C ALA A 55 0.65 -12.86 -16.13
N ARG A 56 0.54 -12.92 -14.80
CA ARG A 56 -0.05 -14.07 -14.09
C ARG A 56 -1.55 -14.17 -14.37
N THR A 57 -1.99 -15.37 -14.64
CA THR A 57 -3.40 -15.68 -14.84
C THR A 57 -4.16 -15.74 -13.51
N VAL A 58 -5.49 -15.79 -13.59
CA VAL A 58 -6.39 -15.93 -12.43
C VAL A 58 -6.02 -17.19 -11.63
N ASP A 59 -5.74 -18.30 -12.33
CA ASP A 59 -5.47 -19.57 -11.65
C ASP A 59 -4.08 -19.61 -11.01
N GLU A 60 -3.07 -18.98 -11.61
CA GLU A 60 -1.74 -18.88 -11.00
C GLU A 60 -1.76 -18.04 -9.71
N TYR A 61 -2.48 -16.91 -9.69
CA TYR A 61 -2.67 -16.15 -8.46
C TYR A 61 -3.53 -16.91 -7.44
N GLY A 62 -4.62 -17.55 -7.90
CA GLY A 62 -5.52 -18.29 -7.04
C GLY A 62 -4.82 -19.45 -6.32
N VAL A 63 -4.09 -20.28 -7.06
CA VAL A 63 -3.30 -21.38 -6.48
C VAL A 63 -2.22 -20.86 -5.54
N LEU A 64 -1.54 -19.76 -5.90
CA LEU A 64 -0.54 -19.14 -5.04
C LEU A 64 -1.16 -18.71 -3.70
N PHE A 65 -2.29 -18.00 -3.72
CA PHE A 65 -2.92 -17.51 -2.50
C PHE A 65 -3.49 -18.64 -1.65
N VAL A 66 -4.17 -19.64 -2.26
CA VAL A 66 -4.66 -20.82 -1.55
C VAL A 66 -3.51 -21.56 -0.86
N ASN A 67 -2.40 -21.80 -1.56
CA ASN A 67 -1.24 -22.46 -0.96
C ASN A 67 -0.64 -21.69 0.22
N LEU A 68 -0.60 -20.34 0.17
CA LEU A 68 -0.14 -19.54 1.30
C LEU A 68 -1.01 -19.76 2.55
N PHE A 69 -2.33 -19.84 2.37
CA PHE A 69 -3.27 -20.15 3.45
C PHE A 69 -3.07 -21.56 3.98
N GLU A 70 -3.01 -22.55 3.10
CA GLU A 70 -2.84 -23.97 3.47
C GLU A 70 -1.53 -24.24 4.21
N MET A 71 -0.42 -23.62 3.78
CA MET A 71 0.88 -23.73 4.46
C MET A 71 0.84 -23.24 5.91
N HIS A 72 -0.10 -22.36 6.24
CA HIS A 72 -0.32 -21.86 7.60
C HIS A 72 -1.49 -22.55 8.31
N GLY A 73 -2.06 -23.60 7.72
CA GLY A 73 -3.21 -24.32 8.28
C GLY A 73 -4.49 -23.50 8.32
N ILE A 74 -4.61 -22.47 7.48
CA ILE A 74 -5.76 -21.58 7.42
C ILE A 74 -6.64 -21.97 6.24
N SER A 75 -7.94 -22.21 6.48
CA SER A 75 -8.89 -22.39 5.38
C SER A 75 -9.22 -21.06 4.72
N THR A 76 -9.29 -21.01 3.39
CA THR A 76 -9.75 -19.82 2.66
C THR A 76 -11.20 -19.44 3.00
N SER A 77 -12.00 -20.38 3.49
CA SER A 77 -13.40 -20.14 3.90
C SER A 77 -13.55 -19.20 5.10
N VAL A 78 -12.49 -18.93 5.84
CA VAL A 78 -12.53 -17.91 6.93
C VAL A 78 -12.59 -16.48 6.41
N VAL A 79 -12.23 -16.26 5.13
CA VAL A 79 -12.26 -14.96 4.48
C VAL A 79 -13.69 -14.63 4.09
N THR A 80 -14.27 -13.66 4.77
CA THR A 80 -15.65 -13.18 4.51
C THR A 80 -15.67 -11.84 3.78
N HIS A 81 -14.55 -11.12 3.79
CA HIS A 81 -14.40 -9.82 3.16
C HIS A 81 -12.99 -9.66 2.60
N ILE A 82 -12.88 -8.89 1.51
CA ILE A 82 -11.59 -8.56 0.88
C ILE A 82 -11.57 -7.07 0.57
N ILE A 83 -10.44 -6.41 0.88
CA ILE A 83 -10.17 -5.04 0.44
C ILE A 83 -8.83 -5.00 -0.31
N ILE A 84 -8.78 -4.24 -1.40
CA ILE A 84 -7.61 -4.15 -2.28
C ILE A 84 -7.25 -2.68 -2.50
N ALA A 85 -6.02 -2.30 -2.15
CA ALA A 85 -5.36 -1.13 -2.71
C ALA A 85 -4.47 -1.59 -3.87
N SER A 86 -4.65 -1.01 -5.05
CA SER A 86 -3.82 -1.35 -6.21
C SER A 86 -3.32 -0.09 -6.91
N VAL A 87 -2.02 -0.10 -7.22
CA VAL A 87 -1.38 0.87 -8.10
C VAL A 87 -0.91 0.21 -9.41
N VAL A 88 -1.50 -0.95 -9.74
CA VAL A 88 -1.16 -1.77 -10.92
C VAL A 88 -2.44 -2.15 -11.68
N PRO A 89 -3.13 -1.21 -12.35
CA PRO A 89 -4.42 -1.46 -13.01
C PRO A 89 -4.50 -2.72 -13.89
N PRO A 90 -3.43 -3.15 -14.59
CA PRO A 90 -3.49 -4.37 -15.41
C PRO A 90 -3.79 -5.66 -14.64
N VAL A 91 -3.58 -5.71 -13.32
CA VAL A 91 -3.87 -6.91 -12.51
C VAL A 91 -5.21 -6.84 -11.77
N ASP A 92 -5.88 -5.70 -11.75
CA ASP A 92 -7.08 -5.49 -10.93
C ASP A 92 -8.23 -6.43 -11.33
N SER A 93 -8.48 -6.59 -12.63
CA SER A 93 -9.50 -7.51 -13.14
C SER A 93 -9.16 -8.97 -12.83
N THR A 94 -7.86 -9.33 -12.90
CA THR A 94 -7.38 -10.68 -12.55
C THR A 94 -7.59 -10.93 -11.06
N LEU A 95 -7.21 -9.99 -10.20
CA LEU A 95 -7.38 -10.14 -8.74
C LEU A 95 -8.85 -10.18 -8.32
N ARG A 96 -9.73 -9.40 -8.96
CA ARG A 96 -11.18 -9.51 -8.73
C ARG A 96 -11.66 -10.93 -9.00
N GLN A 97 -11.31 -11.49 -10.15
CA GLN A 97 -11.69 -12.86 -10.51
C GLN A 97 -11.08 -13.92 -9.57
N VAL A 98 -9.86 -13.70 -9.07
CA VAL A 98 -9.24 -14.56 -8.02
C VAL A 98 -10.10 -14.55 -6.76
N CYS A 99 -10.49 -13.36 -6.29
CA CYS A 99 -11.31 -13.21 -5.10
C CYS A 99 -12.67 -13.89 -5.24
N GLU A 100 -13.33 -13.72 -6.39
CA GLU A 100 -14.63 -14.34 -6.68
C GLU A 100 -14.51 -15.86 -6.82
N LYS A 101 -13.50 -16.37 -7.55
CA LYS A 101 -13.34 -17.78 -7.87
C LYS A 101 -12.83 -18.63 -6.72
N TYR A 102 -11.84 -18.15 -5.98
CA TYR A 102 -11.11 -18.92 -4.97
C TYR A 102 -11.52 -18.60 -3.53
N PHE A 103 -12.06 -17.41 -3.30
CA PHE A 103 -12.53 -16.99 -1.96
C PHE A 103 -14.04 -16.80 -1.90
N HIS A 104 -14.75 -16.78 -3.04
CA HIS A 104 -16.19 -16.53 -3.15
C HIS A 104 -16.62 -15.18 -2.57
N VAL A 105 -15.76 -14.18 -2.66
CA VAL A 105 -15.97 -12.82 -2.14
C VAL A 105 -15.75 -11.80 -3.25
N ASP A 106 -16.72 -10.87 -3.45
CA ASP A 106 -16.51 -9.68 -4.29
C ASP A 106 -15.67 -8.66 -3.52
N PRO A 107 -14.46 -8.31 -4.00
CA PRO A 107 -13.55 -7.45 -3.27
C PRO A 107 -13.95 -5.97 -3.35
N MET A 108 -13.75 -5.24 -2.25
CA MET A 108 -13.79 -3.79 -2.23
C MET A 108 -12.45 -3.25 -2.72
N PHE A 109 -12.45 -2.41 -3.77
CA PHE A 109 -11.26 -1.65 -4.17
C PHE A 109 -11.22 -0.28 -3.52
N VAL A 110 -10.03 0.16 -3.15
CA VAL A 110 -9.80 1.54 -2.70
C VAL A 110 -9.75 2.44 -3.93
N GLU A 111 -10.88 3.06 -4.23
CA GLU A 111 -11.10 3.89 -5.42
C GLU A 111 -11.58 5.31 -5.02
N PRO A 112 -11.49 6.31 -5.91
CA PRO A 112 -12.04 7.63 -5.66
C PRO A 112 -13.50 7.59 -5.18
N GLY A 113 -13.78 8.26 -4.07
CA GLY A 113 -15.10 8.27 -3.43
C GLY A 113 -15.27 7.31 -2.26
N ILE A 114 -14.25 6.50 -1.93
CA ILE A 114 -14.21 5.76 -0.67
C ILE A 114 -14.20 6.73 0.53
N LYS A 115 -14.87 6.37 1.62
CA LYS A 115 -14.87 7.18 2.83
C LYS A 115 -13.54 7.03 3.56
N THR A 116 -12.71 8.05 3.49
CA THR A 116 -11.38 8.06 4.12
C THR A 116 -11.42 8.54 5.57
N GLY A 117 -12.36 9.41 5.91
CA GLY A 117 -12.37 10.15 7.18
C GLY A 117 -11.20 11.14 7.30
N MET A 118 -10.53 11.47 6.18
CA MET A 118 -9.39 12.37 6.09
C MET A 118 -9.68 13.41 4.99
N PRO A 119 -9.82 14.71 5.33
CA PRO A 119 -9.92 15.76 4.33
C PRO A 119 -8.63 15.86 3.50
N MET A 120 -8.78 16.06 2.19
CA MET A 120 -7.66 16.18 1.25
C MET A 120 -7.48 17.64 0.87
N LEU A 121 -6.38 18.26 1.31
CA LEU A 121 -6.05 19.66 1.01
C LEU A 121 -5.02 19.73 -0.12
N VAL A 122 -5.33 19.08 -1.24
CA VAL A 122 -4.50 19.03 -2.45
C VAL A 122 -5.33 19.39 -3.66
N ASP A 123 -4.66 19.81 -4.74
CA ASP A 123 -5.30 20.31 -5.96
C ASP A 123 -6.22 19.25 -6.59
N ASN A 124 -5.76 18.02 -6.66
CA ASN A 124 -6.53 16.90 -7.21
C ASN A 124 -6.47 15.67 -6.30
N PRO A 125 -7.46 15.47 -5.42
CA PRO A 125 -7.52 14.32 -4.52
C PRO A 125 -7.56 12.96 -5.21
N THR A 126 -7.98 12.90 -6.48
CA THR A 126 -8.10 11.62 -7.22
C THR A 126 -6.75 11.08 -7.70
N GLU A 127 -5.70 11.88 -7.65
CA GLU A 127 -4.33 11.46 -8.00
C GLU A 127 -3.60 10.75 -6.85
N LEU A 128 -4.16 10.78 -5.63
CA LEU A 128 -3.58 10.09 -4.49
C LEU A 128 -3.75 8.58 -4.66
N GLY A 129 -2.63 7.85 -4.75
CA GLY A 129 -2.64 6.40 -4.83
C GLY A 129 -3.30 5.74 -3.61
N ALA A 130 -3.92 4.59 -3.83
CA ALA A 130 -4.65 3.86 -2.80
C ALA A 130 -3.76 3.43 -1.62
N ASP A 131 -2.52 3.05 -1.89
CA ASP A 131 -1.47 2.73 -0.91
C ASP A 131 -1.12 3.94 -0.03
N ARG A 132 -0.85 5.09 -0.65
CA ARG A 132 -0.54 6.35 0.04
C ARG A 132 -1.68 6.80 0.96
N LEU A 133 -2.91 6.67 0.46
CA LEU A 133 -4.11 6.96 1.26
C LEU A 133 -4.22 6.04 2.49
N ALA A 134 -3.99 4.74 2.30
CA ALA A 134 -4.01 3.76 3.39
C ALA A 134 -2.95 4.10 4.45
N ASP A 135 -1.71 4.41 4.03
CA ASP A 135 -0.62 4.80 4.92
C ASP A 135 -0.98 6.02 5.76
N CYS A 136 -1.53 7.07 5.13
CA CYS A 136 -1.95 8.30 5.83
C CYS A 136 -3.05 8.03 6.86
N VAL A 137 -4.05 7.23 6.50
CA VAL A 137 -5.17 6.88 7.38
C VAL A 137 -4.69 6.08 8.59
N ALA A 138 -3.77 5.13 8.39
CA ALA A 138 -3.18 4.34 9.48
C ALA A 138 -2.30 5.19 10.39
N ALA A 139 -1.42 6.00 9.82
CA ALA A 139 -0.50 6.84 10.57
C ALA A 139 -1.26 7.81 11.47
N TYR A 140 -2.28 8.49 10.93
CA TYR A 140 -3.10 9.39 11.75
C TYR A 140 -3.89 8.66 12.83
N ALA A 141 -4.43 7.48 12.54
CA ALA A 141 -5.16 6.69 13.53
C ALA A 141 -4.28 6.20 14.67
N ARG A 142 -3.00 5.92 14.40
CA ARG A 142 -2.06 5.36 15.38
C ARG A 142 -1.29 6.41 16.15
N TYR A 143 -0.77 7.43 15.47
CA TYR A 143 0.13 8.42 16.05
C TYR A 143 -0.53 9.78 16.29
N GLY A 144 -1.75 9.98 15.75
CA GLY A 144 -2.36 11.31 15.72
C GLY A 144 -1.69 12.22 14.70
N GLY A 145 -1.89 13.53 14.86
CA GLY A 145 -1.26 14.52 13.98
C GLY A 145 -0.61 15.66 14.78
N PRO A 146 0.31 16.39 14.18
CA PRO A 146 0.78 16.22 12.80
C PRO A 146 1.69 14.99 12.67
N CYS A 147 1.67 14.34 11.51
CA CYS A 147 2.59 13.24 11.24
C CYS A 147 3.07 13.23 9.77
N ILE A 148 4.23 12.59 9.55
CA ILE A 148 4.81 12.38 8.22
C ILE A 148 5.05 10.89 8.06
N VAL A 149 4.56 10.32 6.96
CA VAL A 149 4.87 8.94 6.57
C VAL A 149 5.96 8.94 5.51
N VAL A 150 6.98 8.12 5.69
CA VAL A 150 8.01 7.85 4.67
C VAL A 150 7.90 6.40 4.23
N ASP A 151 7.35 6.17 3.04
CA ASP A 151 7.24 4.82 2.47
C ASP A 151 8.43 4.52 1.56
N PHE A 152 9.22 3.52 1.93
CA PHE A 152 10.40 3.03 1.22
C PHE A 152 10.07 1.87 0.28
N GLY A 153 9.37 2.18 -0.80
CA GLY A 153 8.98 1.25 -1.85
C GLY A 153 9.82 1.36 -3.14
N THR A 154 9.19 1.07 -4.28
CA THR A 154 9.76 1.32 -5.61
C THR A 154 10.09 2.80 -5.81
N ALA A 155 9.20 3.68 -5.35
CA ALA A 155 9.48 5.09 -5.09
C ALA A 155 9.57 5.31 -3.59
N THR A 156 10.26 6.36 -3.15
CA THR A 156 10.17 6.85 -1.77
C THR A 156 9.19 7.99 -1.72
N LYS A 157 8.16 7.83 -0.91
CA LYS A 157 7.06 8.77 -0.79
C LYS A 157 7.08 9.39 0.60
N PHE A 158 6.82 10.67 0.67
CA PHE A 158 6.73 11.45 1.90
C PHE A 158 5.33 12.04 1.96
N GLU A 159 4.52 11.60 2.91
CA GLU A 159 3.13 12.01 3.05
C GLU A 159 2.97 12.85 4.31
N VAL A 160 2.38 14.02 4.19
CA VAL A 160 2.25 14.98 5.28
C VAL A 160 0.81 15.10 5.72
N ILE A 161 0.56 14.87 7.01
CA ILE A 161 -0.75 14.93 7.65
C ILE A 161 -0.75 16.03 8.71
N SER A 162 -1.77 16.89 8.70
CA SER A 162 -1.92 17.98 9.65
C SER A 162 -2.29 17.48 11.06
N ALA A 163 -2.20 18.37 12.06
CA ALA A 163 -2.68 18.09 13.41
C ALA A 163 -4.18 17.74 13.47
N ARG A 164 -4.97 18.14 12.46
CA ARG A 164 -6.41 17.84 12.36
C ARG A 164 -6.74 16.63 11.53
N GLY A 165 -5.72 15.88 11.06
CA GLY A 165 -5.90 14.70 10.22
C GLY A 165 -6.21 15.03 8.76
N GLU A 166 -5.80 16.18 8.28
CA GLU A 166 -5.94 16.57 6.88
C GLU A 166 -4.68 16.15 6.11
N TYR A 167 -4.85 15.56 4.94
CA TYR A 167 -3.74 15.29 4.05
C TYR A 167 -3.30 16.59 3.35
N LEU A 168 -2.06 17.00 3.56
CA LEU A 168 -1.51 18.27 3.06
C LEU A 168 -0.76 18.11 1.74
N GLY A 169 -0.47 16.89 1.33
CA GLY A 169 0.40 16.61 0.19
C GLY A 169 1.70 15.95 0.61
N GLY A 170 2.71 16.02 -0.24
CA GLY A 170 3.98 15.38 0.05
C GLY A 170 4.99 15.45 -1.08
N ALA A 171 6.00 14.57 -1.05
CA ALA A 171 7.01 14.47 -2.08
C ALA A 171 7.19 13.01 -2.52
N ILE A 172 7.62 12.81 -3.77
CA ILE A 172 7.96 11.51 -4.32
C ILE A 172 9.36 11.60 -4.91
N SER A 173 10.24 10.67 -4.54
CA SER A 173 11.56 10.52 -5.11
C SER A 173 11.76 9.09 -5.63
N PRO A 174 12.77 8.86 -6.51
CA PRO A 174 13.13 7.51 -6.90
C PRO A 174 13.52 6.69 -5.67
N GLY A 175 13.05 5.43 -5.57
CA GLY A 175 13.45 4.52 -4.50
C GLY A 175 14.92 4.09 -4.62
N LEU A 176 15.49 3.60 -3.52
CA LEU A 176 16.90 3.20 -3.45
C LEU A 176 17.25 2.14 -4.50
N GLY A 177 16.39 1.12 -4.67
CA GLY A 177 16.62 0.03 -5.62
C GLY A 177 16.69 0.52 -7.06
N ILE A 178 15.69 1.28 -7.51
CA ILE A 178 15.67 1.79 -8.89
C ILE A 178 16.76 2.81 -9.16
N SER A 179 17.17 3.60 -8.16
CA SER A 179 18.30 4.54 -8.28
C SER A 179 19.62 3.80 -8.50
N ALA A 180 19.84 2.73 -7.73
CA ALA A 180 21.01 1.88 -7.90
C ALA A 180 21.01 1.14 -9.24
N ASP A 181 19.85 0.57 -9.63
CA ASP A 181 19.69 -0.11 -10.92
C ASP A 181 19.93 0.82 -12.10
N ALA A 182 19.48 2.08 -12.03
CA ALA A 182 19.75 3.09 -13.04
C ALA A 182 21.25 3.36 -13.15
N LEU A 183 21.96 3.52 -12.01
CA LEU A 183 23.41 3.70 -12.03
C LEU A 183 24.13 2.51 -12.68
N PHE A 184 23.79 1.28 -12.32
CA PHE A 184 24.41 0.08 -12.88
C PHE A 184 24.10 -0.12 -14.37
N SER A 185 22.90 0.30 -14.82
CA SER A 185 22.48 0.18 -16.22
C SER A 185 23.16 1.19 -17.15
N HIS A 186 23.49 2.38 -16.62
CA HIS A 186 24.05 3.48 -17.43
C HIS A 186 25.55 3.65 -17.29
N ALA A 187 26.21 2.96 -16.34
CA ALA A 187 27.65 3.08 -16.12
C ALA A 187 28.39 1.79 -16.53
N ALA A 188 28.86 1.72 -17.75
CA ALA A 188 29.41 0.51 -18.40
C ALA A 188 30.55 -0.19 -17.63
N ARG A 189 31.25 0.51 -16.73
CA ARG A 189 32.35 -0.04 -15.92
C ARG A 189 31.97 -0.34 -14.47
N LEU A 190 30.74 0.00 -14.06
CA LEU A 190 30.29 -0.26 -12.70
C LEU A 190 29.50 -1.56 -12.65
N THR A 191 29.97 -2.51 -11.86
CA THR A 191 29.27 -3.77 -11.63
C THR A 191 28.18 -3.60 -10.59
N ARG A 192 27.12 -4.40 -10.69
CA ARG A 192 26.05 -4.44 -9.68
C ARG A 192 26.63 -4.88 -8.33
N VAL A 193 26.29 -4.17 -7.28
CA VAL A 193 26.69 -4.48 -5.90
C VAL A 193 25.48 -4.58 -5.01
N ASP A 194 25.57 -5.39 -3.95
CA ASP A 194 24.54 -5.43 -2.93
C ASP A 194 24.52 -4.13 -2.15
N ILE A 195 23.32 -3.57 -1.99
CA ILE A 195 23.13 -2.36 -1.21
C ILE A 195 23.09 -2.75 0.27
N LYS A 196 24.08 -2.29 1.00
CA LYS A 196 24.18 -2.49 2.44
C LYS A 196 24.90 -1.30 3.08
N ARG A 197 24.65 -1.10 4.36
CA ARG A 197 25.31 -0.06 5.16
C ARG A 197 26.82 -0.31 5.21
N PRO A 198 27.66 0.59 4.68
CA PRO A 198 29.10 0.44 4.81
C PRO A 198 29.59 0.88 6.20
N SER A 199 30.74 0.34 6.63
CA SER A 199 31.32 0.68 7.93
C SER A 199 31.92 2.10 7.99
N LYS A 200 32.23 2.67 6.85
CA LYS A 200 32.83 4.02 6.71
C LYS A 200 32.41 4.67 5.39
N VAL A 201 32.38 5.99 5.35
CA VAL A 201 32.00 6.78 4.17
C VAL A 201 33.08 6.72 3.09
N ILE A 202 34.35 6.81 3.46
CA ILE A 202 35.46 6.77 2.51
C ILE A 202 35.74 5.31 2.16
N GLY A 203 35.22 4.85 1.00
CA GLY A 203 35.56 3.54 0.42
C GLY A 203 37.00 3.52 -0.06
N THR A 204 37.58 2.34 -0.22
CA THR A 204 38.97 2.16 -0.70
C THR A 204 39.05 1.28 -1.95
N ASN A 205 37.88 0.90 -2.49
CA ASN A 205 37.75 0.16 -3.74
C ASN A 205 36.39 0.50 -4.38
N THR A 206 36.18 0.11 -5.64
CA THR A 206 34.98 0.45 -6.40
C THR A 206 33.69 -0.01 -5.71
N ILE A 207 33.64 -1.20 -5.14
CA ILE A 207 32.47 -1.72 -4.42
C ILE A 207 32.17 -0.84 -3.21
N GLY A 208 33.16 -0.52 -2.41
CA GLY A 208 33.02 0.36 -1.23
C GLY A 208 32.61 1.78 -1.62
N HIS A 209 33.10 2.31 -2.75
CA HIS A 209 32.68 3.61 -3.27
C HIS A 209 31.21 3.60 -3.64
N LEU A 210 30.75 2.58 -4.37
CA LEU A 210 29.35 2.42 -4.79
C LEU A 210 28.42 2.27 -3.59
N GLN A 211 28.75 1.37 -2.68
CA GLN A 211 27.92 1.14 -1.48
C GLN A 211 27.80 2.40 -0.63
N SER A 212 28.93 3.11 -0.43
CA SER A 212 28.96 4.35 0.34
C SER A 212 28.13 5.46 -0.31
N GLY A 213 28.36 5.70 -1.61
CA GLY A 213 27.64 6.74 -2.34
C GLY A 213 26.13 6.48 -2.42
N ILE A 214 25.74 5.23 -2.72
CA ILE A 214 24.33 4.83 -2.80
C ILE A 214 23.67 4.93 -1.43
N PHE A 215 24.26 4.34 -0.39
CA PHE A 215 23.63 4.28 0.94
C PHE A 215 23.57 5.65 1.61
N PHE A 216 24.70 6.31 1.81
CA PHE A 216 24.73 7.60 2.52
C PHE A 216 24.15 8.74 1.68
N GLY A 217 24.30 8.68 0.34
CA GLY A 217 23.62 9.62 -0.56
C GLY A 217 22.10 9.52 -0.43
N TYR A 218 21.58 8.32 -0.26
CA TYR A 218 20.15 8.11 -0.09
C TYR A 218 19.64 8.57 1.29
N ILE A 219 20.40 8.33 2.37
CA ILE A 219 20.10 8.92 3.69
C ILE A 219 20.06 10.46 3.59
N GLY A 220 21.06 11.05 2.90
CA GLY A 220 21.09 12.49 2.69
C GLY A 220 19.89 13.01 1.89
N LEU A 221 19.39 12.25 0.89
CA LEU A 221 18.16 12.57 0.16
C LEU A 221 16.96 12.58 1.11
N VAL A 222 16.80 11.51 1.88
CA VAL A 222 15.67 11.34 2.83
C VAL A 222 15.66 12.47 3.86
N ASP A 223 16.78 12.65 4.55
CA ASP A 223 16.92 13.69 5.57
C ASP A 223 16.78 15.09 4.99
N GLY A 224 17.32 15.32 3.79
CA GLY A 224 17.22 16.62 3.12
C GLY A 224 15.81 16.99 2.68
N ILE A 225 14.97 16.02 2.30
CA ILE A 225 13.55 16.25 2.01
C ILE A 225 12.79 16.48 3.32
N LEU A 226 13.00 15.64 4.33
CA LEU A 226 12.35 15.81 5.63
C LEU A 226 12.66 17.16 6.27
N GLU A 227 13.92 17.62 6.23
CA GLU A 227 14.34 18.92 6.74
C GLU A 227 13.58 20.08 6.07
N ARG A 228 13.35 20.00 4.75
CA ARG A 228 12.58 20.98 4.01
C ARG A 228 11.10 20.96 4.36
N ILE A 229 10.49 19.78 4.45
CA ILE A 229 9.10 19.62 4.88
C ILE A 229 8.91 20.22 6.29
N LEU A 230 9.82 19.89 7.22
CA LEU A 230 9.78 20.44 8.57
C LEU A 230 9.92 21.99 8.57
N GLY A 231 10.76 22.52 7.69
CA GLY A 231 10.90 23.98 7.50
C GLY A 231 9.60 24.63 7.02
N GLU A 232 8.89 24.00 6.08
CA GLU A 232 7.59 24.49 5.57
C GLU A 232 6.47 24.42 6.61
N LEU A 233 6.47 23.36 7.44
CA LEU A 233 5.49 23.21 8.53
C LEU A 233 5.69 24.24 9.66
N GLY A 234 6.88 24.83 9.75
CA GLY A 234 7.22 25.88 10.71
C GLY A 234 7.74 25.37 12.04
N ALA A 235 8.54 26.19 12.72
CA ALA A 235 9.30 25.83 13.92
C ALA A 235 8.46 25.39 15.15
N GLY A 236 7.16 25.67 15.15
CA GLY A 236 6.24 25.25 16.23
C GLY A 236 5.61 23.88 15.99
N THR A 237 5.86 23.25 14.84
CA THR A 237 5.26 21.99 14.45
C THR A 237 6.26 20.85 14.64
N GLN A 238 5.90 19.88 15.45
CA GLN A 238 6.71 18.68 15.68
C GLN A 238 5.93 17.45 15.22
N PRO A 239 5.99 17.10 13.93
CA PRO A 239 5.29 15.93 13.42
C PRO A 239 5.95 14.65 13.91
N HIS A 240 5.14 13.62 14.17
CA HIS A 240 5.63 12.26 14.32
C HIS A 240 6.03 11.71 12.96
N ILE A 241 7.26 11.20 12.81
CA ILE A 241 7.79 10.73 11.53
C ILE A 241 7.95 9.22 11.60
N VAL A 242 7.12 8.51 10.82
CA VAL A 242 7.10 7.05 10.76
C VAL A 242 7.54 6.56 9.37
N ALA A 243 8.37 5.51 9.37
CA ALA A 243 8.80 4.82 8.16
C ALA A 243 7.99 3.54 7.92
N THR A 244 7.67 3.27 6.66
CA THR A 244 7.10 2.00 6.20
C THR A 244 7.79 1.53 4.92
N GLY A 245 7.38 0.36 4.40
CA GLY A 245 7.95 -0.20 3.19
C GLY A 245 9.15 -1.12 3.43
N GLY A 246 9.53 -1.84 2.38
CA GLY A 246 10.48 -2.96 2.48
C GLY A 246 11.92 -2.59 2.85
N LEU A 247 12.31 -1.32 2.72
CA LEU A 247 13.65 -0.83 3.07
C LEU A 247 13.66 0.05 4.33
N ALA A 248 12.51 0.19 5.01
CA ALA A 248 12.37 1.06 6.17
C ALA A 248 13.41 0.76 7.26
N ARG A 249 13.57 -0.52 7.65
CA ARG A 249 14.55 -0.92 8.68
C ARG A 249 15.99 -0.54 8.33
N MET A 250 16.36 -0.66 7.04
CA MET A 250 17.72 -0.37 6.60
C MET A 250 18.02 1.13 6.66
N ILE A 251 17.06 1.96 6.30
CA ILE A 251 17.24 3.40 6.10
C ILE A 251 16.95 4.20 7.37
N ALA A 252 15.87 3.87 8.08
CA ALA A 252 15.44 4.62 9.25
C ALA A 252 16.48 4.67 10.37
N ALA A 253 17.29 3.61 10.53
CA ALA A 253 18.31 3.53 11.56
C ALA A 253 19.41 4.60 11.43
N ASP A 254 19.63 5.14 10.23
CA ASP A 254 20.65 6.17 9.95
C ASP A 254 20.03 7.55 9.66
N SER A 255 18.69 7.68 9.62
CA SER A 255 18.00 8.97 9.47
C SER A 255 18.00 9.75 10.78
N ARG A 256 18.17 11.07 10.69
CA ARG A 256 18.12 12.00 11.84
C ARG A 256 16.69 12.28 12.32
N PHE A 257 15.68 11.97 11.51
CA PHE A 257 14.32 12.44 11.71
C PHE A 257 13.30 11.33 11.95
N ILE A 258 13.53 10.12 11.41
CA ILE A 258 12.58 9.01 11.52
C ILE A 258 12.60 8.47 12.97
N GLN A 259 11.42 8.39 13.57
CA GLN A 259 11.23 8.02 14.97
C GLN A 259 10.78 6.58 15.14
N ASP A 260 9.90 6.12 14.24
CA ASP A 260 9.31 4.79 14.30
C ASP A 260 9.30 4.10 12.94
N ILE A 261 9.19 2.77 12.98
CA ILE A 261 9.04 1.92 11.80
C ILE A 261 7.77 1.08 11.98
N ASP A 262 6.87 1.15 11.01
CA ASP A 262 5.67 0.32 10.95
C ASP A 262 5.56 -0.36 9.58
N GLU A 263 6.02 -1.60 9.50
CA GLU A 263 6.04 -2.37 8.23
C GLU A 263 4.65 -2.80 7.76
N MET A 264 3.64 -2.78 8.67
CA MET A 264 2.27 -3.18 8.38
C MET A 264 1.33 -1.98 8.21
N LEU A 265 1.87 -0.76 8.13
CA LEU A 265 1.10 0.48 8.10
C LEU A 265 0.04 0.48 7.00
N THR A 266 0.41 0.14 5.77
CA THR A 266 -0.51 0.08 4.62
C THR A 266 -1.65 -0.91 4.84
N LEU A 267 -1.33 -2.12 5.31
CA LEU A 267 -2.35 -3.14 5.60
C LEU A 267 -3.30 -2.70 6.71
N GLU A 268 -2.80 -2.05 7.74
CA GLU A 268 -3.61 -1.49 8.81
C GLU A 268 -4.54 -0.37 8.29
N GLY A 269 -4.02 0.48 7.41
CA GLY A 269 -4.82 1.49 6.73
C GLY A 269 -5.96 0.90 5.91
N LEU A 270 -5.69 -0.18 5.19
CA LEU A 270 -6.71 -0.92 4.45
C LEU A 270 -7.79 -1.48 5.38
N ARG A 271 -7.41 -2.05 6.53
CA ARG A 271 -8.37 -2.52 7.53
C ARG A 271 -9.27 -1.38 8.03
N ILE A 272 -8.69 -0.22 8.35
CA ILE A 272 -9.44 0.96 8.81
C ILE A 272 -10.38 1.46 7.70
N LEU A 273 -9.90 1.55 6.47
CA LEU A 273 -10.71 1.95 5.32
C LEU A 273 -11.88 0.98 5.10
N PHE A 274 -11.65 -0.33 5.21
CA PHE A 274 -12.70 -1.33 5.13
C PHE A 274 -13.76 -1.12 6.21
N GLU A 275 -13.38 -0.97 7.49
CA GLU A 275 -14.31 -0.76 8.60
C GLU A 275 -15.17 0.50 8.42
N ARG A 276 -14.61 1.57 7.88
CA ARG A 276 -15.35 2.81 7.57
C ARG A 276 -16.36 2.66 6.42
N ASN A 277 -16.16 1.67 5.55
CA ASN A 277 -16.94 1.52 4.32
C ASN A 277 -17.82 0.26 4.28
N ARG A 278 -17.62 -0.74 5.15
CA ARG A 278 -18.36 -2.03 5.12
C ARG A 278 -19.87 -1.89 5.15
N ASN A 279 -20.40 -0.82 5.77
CA ASN A 279 -21.84 -0.54 5.85
C ASN A 279 -22.31 0.45 4.76
N ALA A 280 -21.45 0.90 3.86
CA ALA A 280 -21.84 1.73 2.74
C ALA A 280 -22.48 0.83 1.67
N ARG A 281 -23.76 1.06 1.33
CA ARG A 281 -24.42 0.36 0.23
C ARG A 281 -23.59 0.54 -1.05
N PRO A 282 -23.37 -0.53 -1.85
CA PRO A 282 -22.67 -0.42 -3.12
C PRO A 282 -23.38 0.62 -4.00
N ARG A 283 -22.67 1.67 -4.40
CA ARG A 283 -23.16 2.64 -5.37
C ARG A 283 -23.12 1.97 -6.73
N GLY A 284 -24.32 1.61 -7.26
CA GLY A 284 -24.60 1.63 -8.69
C GLY A 284 -24.34 0.40 -9.54
N ARG A 285 -25.12 -0.66 -9.39
CA ARG A 285 -25.57 -1.45 -10.58
C ARG A 285 -26.96 -1.02 -11.08
N ALA A 286 -27.55 0.04 -10.55
CA ALA A 286 -28.94 0.46 -10.84
C ALA A 286 -29.08 1.47 -12.00
N GLN A 287 -27.99 1.99 -12.56
CA GLN A 287 -28.08 2.98 -13.65
C GLN A 287 -27.89 2.41 -15.04
N GLU A 288 -27.15 1.33 -15.22
CA GLU A 288 -27.00 0.70 -16.55
C GLU A 288 -28.23 -0.11 -17.01
N ALA A 289 -29.00 -0.64 -16.06
CA ALA A 289 -30.23 -1.38 -16.40
C ALA A 289 -31.41 -0.48 -16.81
N ARG A 290 -31.34 0.83 -16.56
CA ARG A 290 -32.42 1.78 -16.97
C ARG A 290 -32.18 2.46 -18.31
N SER A 291 -30.93 2.51 -18.80
CA SER A 291 -30.63 3.06 -20.14
C SER A 291 -30.86 2.07 -21.28
N SER A 292 -30.76 0.77 -21.03
CA SER A 292 -31.03 -0.29 -22.02
C SER A 292 -32.52 -0.63 -22.17
N GLY A 293 -33.40 -0.19 -21.24
CA GLY A 293 -34.83 -0.48 -21.26
C GLY A 293 -35.69 0.57 -21.94
N GLN A 294 -35.17 1.76 -22.24
CA GLN A 294 -35.94 2.84 -22.90
C GLN A 294 -35.72 2.92 -24.40
N GLY A 295 -34.70 2.27 -24.98
CA GLY A 295 -34.48 2.23 -26.42
C GLY A 295 -35.40 1.26 -27.20
N ALA A 296 -36.00 0.27 -26.53
CA ALA A 296 -36.77 -0.78 -27.20
C ALA A 296 -38.29 -0.54 -27.30
N ARG A 297 -38.80 0.60 -26.79
CA ARG A 297 -40.23 0.91 -26.83
C ARG A 297 -40.64 1.98 -27.82
N THR A 298 -39.74 2.57 -28.59
CA THR A 298 -40.05 3.66 -29.56
C THR A 298 -40.12 3.19 -31.02
N GLU A 299 -39.71 1.98 -31.36
CA GLU A 299 -39.74 1.47 -32.74
C GLU A 299 -40.98 0.61 -33.09
N ALA A 300 -41.86 0.32 -32.12
CA ALA A 300 -43.06 -0.52 -32.37
C ALA A 300 -44.35 0.27 -32.65
N ARG A 301 -44.28 1.58 -32.93
CA ARG A 301 -45.49 2.42 -33.14
C ARG A 301 -45.55 3.23 -34.43
N VAL A 302 -44.75 2.94 -35.43
CA VAL A 302 -44.77 3.65 -36.74
C VAL A 302 -45.17 2.73 -37.92
N GLY A 303 -45.67 1.53 -37.68
CA GLY A 303 -45.99 0.54 -38.72
C GLY A 303 -47.48 0.31 -39.04
N GLU A 304 -48.43 1.08 -38.47
CA GLU A 304 -49.88 0.88 -38.77
C GLU A 304 -50.58 2.22 -39.03
N ARG A 305 -50.33 2.80 -40.18
CA ARG A 305 -51.30 3.72 -40.92
C ARG A 305 -50.73 3.99 -42.31
N GLN A 306 -51.01 3.12 -43.23
CA GLN A 306 -51.30 3.41 -44.67
C GLN A 306 -51.52 2.06 -45.39
N GLY A 307 -52.79 1.80 -45.70
CA GLY A 307 -53.25 0.71 -46.50
C GLY A 307 -54.78 0.65 -46.43
#